data_1e8cbfba18752b4d19269d1c9d0f25e6
#
_entry.id   1e8cbfba18752b4d19269d1c9d0f25e6
#
_cell.length_a   1.000
_cell.length_b   1.000
_cell.length_c   1.000
_cell.angle_alpha   90.00
_cell.angle_beta   90.00
_cell.angle_gamma   90.00
#
_symmetry.space_group_name_H-M   'P 1'
#
loop_
_entity.id
_entity.type
_entity.pdbx_description
1 polymer ?
#
loop_
_entity_poly.entity_id
_entity_poly.type
_entity_poly.pdbx_seq_one_letter_code
_entity_poly.pdbx_strand_id
1 'polypeptide(L)'
;MAVVLQEIVDSDFEYFEKITTTGTNSAASVFDASDAEGAATDPRTSITGVAWSVAATTDLLWDATSNVVALSLNGSGKVGFGDGVPSVPNTNASGATGDVLITNGTSVGTIWLKMRKISGWDNIT
;
A
#
# COMPACT_ATOMS: atom_id res chain seq x y z
N MET A 1 1.11 -12.37 15.69
CA MET A 1 0.67 -11.33 14.78
C MET A 1 1.86 -10.61 14.21
N ALA A 2 1.92 -10.59 12.91
CA ALA A 2 3.06 -10.00 12.24
C ALA A 2 2.69 -9.63 10.80
N VAL A 3 3.41 -8.63 10.31
CA VAL A 3 3.42 -8.28 8.91
C VAL A 3 4.85 -8.45 8.43
N VAL A 4 5.05 -9.26 7.40
CA VAL A 4 6.37 -9.47 6.79
C VAL A 4 6.33 -8.87 5.39
N LEU A 5 7.28 -7.98 5.12
CA LEU A 5 7.37 -7.28 3.85
C LEU A 5 8.56 -7.80 3.05
N GLN A 6 8.33 -8.02 1.75
CA GLN A 6 9.40 -8.32 0.81
C GLN A 6 9.35 -7.30 -0.30
N GLU A 7 10.31 -6.39 -0.31
CA GLU A 7 10.44 -5.42 -1.39
C GLU A 7 10.90 -6.13 -2.66
N ILE A 8 10.16 -5.92 -3.75
CA ILE A 8 10.47 -6.55 -5.04
C ILE A 8 11.06 -5.52 -5.99
N VAL A 9 10.45 -4.33 -6.08
CA VAL A 9 10.94 -3.23 -6.90
C VAL A 9 10.83 -1.93 -6.11
N ASP A 10 11.92 -1.18 -6.06
CA ASP A 10 11.91 0.22 -5.60
C ASP A 10 12.77 1.02 -6.57
N SER A 11 12.14 1.51 -7.62
CA SER A 11 12.80 2.26 -8.67
C SER A 11 12.41 3.74 -8.61
N ASP A 12 12.87 4.51 -9.60
CA ASP A 12 12.56 5.94 -9.66
C ASP A 12 11.06 6.22 -9.76
N PHE A 13 10.29 5.29 -10.34
CA PHE A 13 8.88 5.52 -10.65
C PHE A 13 7.93 4.53 -9.98
N GLU A 14 8.40 3.37 -9.57
CA GLU A 14 7.54 2.29 -9.09
C GLU A 14 8.04 1.68 -7.79
N TYR A 15 7.10 1.22 -7.00
CA TYR A 15 7.35 0.41 -5.81
C TYR A 15 6.45 -0.81 -5.85
N PHE A 16 7.03 -2.00 -5.66
CA PHE A 16 6.29 -3.25 -5.66
C PHE A 16 6.75 -4.10 -4.49
N GLU A 17 5.81 -4.56 -3.67
CA GLU A 17 6.13 -5.40 -2.52
C GLU A 17 5.15 -6.54 -2.37
N LYS A 18 5.62 -7.59 -1.70
CA LYS A 18 4.78 -8.69 -1.23
C LYS A 18 4.61 -8.56 0.28
N ILE A 19 3.38 -8.58 0.74
CA ILE A 19 3.01 -8.45 2.14
C ILE A 19 2.46 -9.79 2.59
N THR A 20 3.02 -10.35 3.67
CA THR A 20 2.49 -11.57 4.29
C THR A 20 2.03 -11.21 5.70
N THR A 21 0.78 -11.57 6.03
CA THR A 21 0.19 -11.27 7.33
C THR A 21 -0.06 -12.53 8.12
N THR A 22 0.08 -12.44 9.44
CA THR A 22 -0.31 -13.47 10.36
C THR A 22 -0.93 -12.81 11.59
N GLY A 23 -2.02 -13.40 12.11
CA GLY A 23 -2.69 -12.87 13.28
C GLY A 23 -3.42 -11.56 13.02
N THR A 24 -3.67 -10.81 14.07
CA THR A 24 -4.41 -9.55 14.02
C THR A 24 -3.44 -8.37 13.92
N ASN A 25 -3.66 -7.50 12.96
CA ASN A 25 -2.88 -6.27 12.80
C ASN A 25 -3.83 -5.07 12.80
N SER A 26 -3.44 -4.00 13.45
CA SER A 26 -4.22 -2.77 13.49
C SER A 26 -3.35 -1.61 13.04
N ALA A 27 -3.65 -1.06 11.87
CA ALA A 27 -2.94 0.07 11.27
C ALA A 27 -1.41 -0.16 11.27
N ALA A 28 -0.99 -1.38 10.94
CA ALA A 28 0.44 -1.71 10.85
C ALA A 28 1.03 -1.18 9.56
N SER A 29 2.22 -0.60 9.62
CA SER A 29 2.86 -0.03 8.43
C SER A 29 3.27 -1.12 7.46
N VAL A 30 2.88 -0.97 6.19
CA VAL A 30 3.33 -1.84 5.11
C VAL A 30 4.13 -1.07 4.06
N PHE A 31 4.08 0.23 4.06
CA PHE A 31 4.87 1.07 3.18
C PHE A 31 5.13 2.41 3.88
N ASP A 32 6.40 2.74 4.06
CA ASP A 32 6.83 4.03 4.59
C ASP A 32 7.41 4.84 3.43
N ALA A 33 6.65 5.83 2.98
CA ALA A 33 7.03 6.62 1.81
C ALA A 33 8.37 7.33 2.00
N SER A 34 8.67 7.76 3.23
CA SER A 34 9.92 8.47 3.52
C SER A 34 11.16 7.58 3.45
N ASP A 35 10.99 6.26 3.56
CA ASP A 35 12.10 5.31 3.48
C ASP A 35 12.31 4.75 2.07
N ALA A 36 11.42 5.04 1.14
CA ALA A 36 11.54 4.54 -0.23
C ALA A 36 12.58 5.36 -1.00
N GLU A 37 13.16 4.73 -2.02
CA GLU A 37 14.22 5.35 -2.82
C GLU A 37 13.72 6.63 -3.50
N GLY A 38 14.51 7.69 -3.36
CA GLY A 38 14.22 8.98 -3.98
C GLY A 38 13.21 9.84 -3.25
N ALA A 39 12.81 9.45 -2.03
CA ALA A 39 11.88 10.26 -1.24
C ALA A 39 12.47 11.65 -0.96
N ALA A 40 11.71 12.69 -1.28
CA ALA A 40 12.14 14.07 -1.10
C ALA A 40 11.17 14.84 -0.20
N THR A 41 10.22 15.56 -0.76
CA THR A 41 9.29 16.39 0.02
C THR A 41 7.88 15.87 -0.13
N ASP A 42 7.28 15.41 0.99
CA ASP A 42 5.92 14.87 1.01
C ASP A 42 5.69 13.83 -0.08
N PRO A 43 6.45 12.72 -0.08
CA PRO A 43 6.33 11.71 -1.16
C PRO A 43 4.94 11.08 -1.16
N ARG A 44 4.37 10.94 -2.35
CA ARG A 44 3.03 10.39 -2.56
C ARG A 44 3.07 9.34 -3.65
N THR A 45 2.19 8.37 -3.51
CA THR A 45 2.05 7.29 -4.49
C THR A 45 0.59 7.11 -4.88
N SER A 46 0.40 6.33 -5.93
CA SER A 46 -0.91 5.85 -6.35
C SER A 46 -0.82 4.33 -6.45
N ILE A 47 -1.83 3.63 -5.93
CA ILE A 47 -1.88 2.18 -6.03
C ILE A 47 -2.33 1.83 -7.44
N THR A 48 -1.43 1.19 -8.19
CA THR A 48 -1.69 0.85 -9.59
C THR A 48 -2.05 -0.62 -9.77
N GLY A 49 -1.80 -1.45 -8.77
CA GLY A 49 -2.21 -2.83 -8.84
C GLY A 49 -2.13 -3.51 -7.49
N VAL A 50 -3.03 -4.45 -7.28
CA VAL A 50 -3.03 -5.28 -6.07
C VAL A 50 -3.53 -6.67 -6.44
N ALA A 51 -2.84 -7.69 -5.92
CA ALA A 51 -3.30 -9.06 -5.98
C ALA A 51 -3.30 -9.60 -4.56
N TRP A 52 -4.31 -10.38 -4.21
CA TRP A 52 -4.46 -10.81 -2.82
C TRP A 52 -5.05 -12.20 -2.70
N SER A 53 -4.69 -12.85 -1.60
CA SER A 53 -5.32 -14.06 -1.12
C SER A 53 -5.35 -13.97 0.39
N VAL A 54 -6.49 -13.67 0.98
CA VAL A 54 -6.64 -13.42 2.40
C VAL A 54 -7.79 -14.24 2.97
N ALA A 55 -7.63 -14.72 4.20
CA ALA A 55 -8.63 -15.56 4.85
C ALA A 55 -9.80 -14.77 5.42
N ALA A 56 -9.62 -13.48 5.67
CA ALA A 56 -10.66 -12.59 6.20
C ALA A 56 -10.46 -11.19 5.64
N THR A 57 -11.44 -10.32 5.86
CA THR A 57 -11.38 -8.95 5.38
C THR A 57 -10.10 -8.25 5.84
N THR A 58 -9.40 -7.67 4.89
CA THR A 58 -8.14 -6.98 5.11
C THR A 58 -8.21 -5.63 4.43
N ASP A 59 -7.97 -4.56 5.19
CA ASP A 59 -8.05 -3.20 4.66
C ASP A 59 -6.66 -2.61 4.51
N LEU A 60 -6.40 -2.05 3.33
CA LEU A 60 -5.24 -1.19 3.11
C LEU A 60 -5.69 0.25 3.32
N LEU A 61 -4.91 0.99 4.10
CA LEU A 61 -5.27 2.34 4.52
C LEU A 61 -4.20 3.33 4.11
N TRP A 62 -4.63 4.52 3.71
CA TRP A 62 -3.74 5.67 3.65
C TRP A 62 -3.60 6.26 5.06
N ASP A 63 -2.36 6.45 5.50
CA ASP A 63 -2.08 7.03 6.80
C ASP A 63 -2.43 8.52 6.80
N ALA A 64 -3.21 8.94 7.77
CA ALA A 64 -3.64 10.33 7.94
C ALA A 64 -4.06 10.53 9.40
N THR A 65 -4.44 11.74 9.76
CA THR A 65 -4.98 12.01 11.11
C THR A 65 -6.15 11.07 11.41
N SER A 66 -7.04 10.89 10.43
CA SER A 66 -8.02 9.80 10.45
C SER A 66 -7.75 8.97 9.22
N ASN A 67 -7.28 7.74 9.41
CA ASN A 67 -6.86 6.90 8.30
C ASN A 67 -8.00 6.67 7.32
N VAL A 68 -7.66 6.65 6.04
CA VAL A 68 -8.63 6.48 4.95
C VAL A 68 -8.45 5.10 4.32
N VAL A 69 -9.54 4.33 4.22
CA VAL A 69 -9.48 3.03 3.55
C VAL A 69 -9.20 3.24 2.06
N ALA A 70 -8.06 2.73 1.61
CA ALA A 70 -7.72 2.75 0.19
C ALA A 70 -8.39 1.58 -0.54
N LEU A 71 -8.25 0.38 0.02
CA LEU A 71 -8.81 -0.84 -0.55
C LEU A 71 -9.24 -1.77 0.57
N SER A 72 -10.39 -2.41 0.40
CA SER A 72 -10.87 -3.44 1.30
C SER A 72 -10.85 -4.77 0.55
N LEU A 73 -10.07 -5.72 1.03
CA LEU A 73 -9.80 -6.97 0.33
C LEU A 73 -10.43 -8.14 1.08
N ASN A 74 -11.00 -9.07 0.33
CA ASN A 74 -11.56 -10.29 0.90
C ASN A 74 -11.40 -11.43 -0.11
N GLY A 75 -11.12 -12.63 0.39
CA GLY A 75 -10.92 -13.79 -0.46
C GLY A 75 -9.67 -13.67 -1.32
N SER A 76 -9.81 -13.83 -2.62
CA SER A 76 -8.68 -13.71 -3.54
C SER A 76 -9.10 -12.97 -4.80
N GLY A 77 -8.15 -12.31 -5.42
CA GLY A 77 -8.39 -11.57 -6.64
C GLY A 77 -7.21 -10.71 -7.03
N LYS A 78 -7.40 -9.93 -8.09
CA LYS A 78 -6.42 -8.95 -8.53
C LYS A 78 -7.09 -7.84 -9.32
N VAL A 79 -6.55 -6.63 -9.22
CA VAL A 79 -6.97 -5.49 -10.03
C VAL A 79 -5.74 -4.67 -10.42
N GLY A 80 -5.81 -3.97 -11.55
CA GLY A 80 -4.77 -3.05 -11.95
C GLY A 80 -3.59 -3.67 -12.70
N PHE A 81 -3.65 -4.95 -13.01
CA PHE A 81 -2.59 -5.62 -13.78
C PHE A 81 -3.02 -5.77 -15.25
N GLY A 82 -3.25 -4.63 -15.90
CA GLY A 82 -3.63 -4.61 -17.30
C GLY A 82 -5.13 -4.76 -17.55
N ASP A 83 -5.97 -4.68 -16.52
CA ASP A 83 -7.43 -4.84 -16.63
C ASP A 83 -8.17 -3.51 -16.85
N GLY A 84 -7.46 -2.40 -16.94
CA GLY A 84 -8.08 -1.09 -17.17
C GLY A 84 -8.68 -0.43 -15.94
N VAL A 85 -8.55 -1.03 -14.77
CA VAL A 85 -9.02 -0.42 -13.53
C VAL A 85 -8.13 0.79 -13.20
N PRO A 86 -8.72 1.97 -12.91
CA PRO A 86 -7.93 3.15 -12.57
C PRO A 86 -7.11 2.96 -11.29
N SER A 87 -5.99 3.66 -11.20
CA SER A 87 -5.20 3.65 -9.98
C SER A 87 -5.95 4.34 -8.83
N VAL A 88 -5.57 3.98 -7.60
CA VAL A 88 -6.13 4.59 -6.39
C VAL A 88 -5.10 5.60 -5.87
N PRO A 89 -5.37 6.91 -6.02
CA PRO A 89 -4.41 7.93 -5.60
C PRO A 89 -4.37 8.07 -4.08
N ASN A 90 -3.25 8.60 -3.58
CA ASN A 90 -3.15 8.95 -2.18
C ASN A 90 -4.22 9.97 -1.81
N THR A 91 -4.74 9.87 -0.59
CA THR A 91 -5.73 10.80 -0.08
C THR A 91 -5.13 12.18 0.20
N ASN A 92 -5.98 13.21 0.09
CA ASN A 92 -5.65 14.56 0.53
C ASN A 92 -6.18 14.85 1.93
N ALA A 93 -6.52 13.82 2.70
CA ALA A 93 -7.00 13.98 4.06
C ALA A 93 -5.99 14.71 4.93
N SER A 94 -6.47 15.38 5.94
CA SER A 94 -5.62 16.12 6.88
C SER A 94 -4.61 15.18 7.55
N GLY A 95 -3.34 15.54 7.55
CA GLY A 95 -2.29 14.75 8.16
C GLY A 95 -1.82 13.56 7.33
N ALA A 96 -2.18 13.50 6.04
CA ALA A 96 -1.72 12.40 5.17
C ALA A 96 -0.20 12.41 5.07
N THR A 97 0.42 11.22 5.22
CA THR A 97 1.88 11.07 5.24
C THR A 97 2.44 10.40 4.01
N GLY A 98 1.60 9.81 3.17
CA GLY A 98 2.04 9.00 2.04
C GLY A 98 2.25 7.54 2.37
N ASP A 99 2.17 7.16 3.64
CA ASP A 99 2.36 5.79 4.08
C ASP A 99 1.11 4.95 3.87
N VAL A 100 1.30 3.64 3.71
CA VAL A 100 0.22 2.67 3.61
C VAL A 100 0.25 1.77 4.84
N LEU A 101 -0.91 1.58 5.42
CA LEU A 101 -1.10 0.75 6.62
C LEU A 101 -2.01 -0.43 6.28
N ILE A 102 -1.98 -1.46 7.12
CA ILE A 102 -2.85 -2.60 6.98
C ILE A 102 -3.60 -2.87 8.28
N THR A 103 -4.88 -3.17 8.18
CA THR A 103 -5.70 -3.63 9.29
C THR A 103 -6.41 -4.91 8.86
N ASN A 104 -6.25 -5.96 9.65
CA ASN A 104 -6.95 -7.22 9.40
C ASN A 104 -7.35 -7.84 10.73
N GLY A 105 -8.40 -8.66 10.70
CA GLY A 105 -8.74 -9.52 11.83
C GLY A 105 -7.75 -10.67 11.93
N THR A 106 -8.08 -11.68 12.73
CA THR A 106 -7.23 -12.88 12.84
C THR A 106 -7.19 -13.57 11.49
N SER A 107 -6.13 -13.37 10.75
CA SER A 107 -6.07 -13.76 9.36
C SER A 107 -4.63 -14.03 8.92
N VAL A 108 -4.51 -15.01 8.03
CA VAL A 108 -3.27 -15.27 7.31
C VAL A 108 -3.54 -14.93 5.85
N GLY A 109 -2.62 -14.22 5.23
CA GLY A 109 -2.81 -13.86 3.84
C GLY A 109 -1.56 -13.32 3.20
N THR A 110 -1.62 -13.20 1.88
CA THR A 110 -0.55 -12.61 1.08
C THR A 110 -1.16 -11.57 0.14
N ILE A 111 -0.49 -10.43 0.04
CA ILE A 111 -0.91 -9.33 -0.80
C ILE A 111 0.30 -8.87 -1.61
N TRP A 112 0.14 -8.73 -2.93
CA TRP A 112 1.11 -8.08 -3.79
C TRP A 112 0.60 -6.67 -4.08
N LEU A 113 1.36 -5.67 -3.69
CA LEU A 113 0.99 -4.26 -3.80
C LEU A 113 1.93 -3.57 -4.77
N LYS A 114 1.38 -3.00 -5.84
CA LYS A 114 2.12 -2.25 -6.84
C LYS A 114 1.68 -0.80 -6.79
N MET A 115 2.66 0.09 -6.68
CA MET A 115 2.39 1.53 -6.59
C MET A 115 3.27 2.29 -7.58
N ARG A 116 2.77 3.44 -8.00
CA ARG A 116 3.52 4.39 -8.80
C ARG A 116 3.85 5.62 -7.96
N LYS A 117 5.10 6.06 -8.03
CA LYS A 117 5.54 7.30 -7.37
C LYS A 117 5.03 8.48 -8.20
N ILE A 118 4.27 9.40 -7.59
CA ILE A 118 3.58 10.45 -8.34
C ILE A 118 4.08 11.86 -8.04
N SER A 119 4.45 12.15 -6.79
CA SER A 119 4.97 13.49 -6.44
C SER A 119 5.83 13.40 -5.19
N GLY A 120 6.72 14.37 -5.01
CA GLY A 120 7.56 14.42 -3.82
C GLY A 120 8.78 13.51 -3.88
N TRP A 121 9.20 13.11 -5.07
CA TRP A 121 10.35 12.22 -5.28
C TRP A 121 11.45 12.94 -6.07
N ASP A 122 12.71 12.55 -5.87
CA ASP A 122 13.85 13.22 -6.48
C ASP A 122 13.79 13.28 -8.00
N ASN A 123 13.29 12.22 -8.63
CA ASN A 123 13.26 12.09 -10.08
C ASN A 123 11.90 12.45 -10.70
N ILE A 124 10.98 12.91 -9.87
CA ILE A 124 9.65 13.33 -10.29
C ILE A 124 9.38 14.71 -9.70
N THR A 125 9.14 15.68 -10.56
CA THR A 125 8.89 17.06 -10.11
C THR A 125 7.44 17.46 -10.30
#